data_82b2459fd5664773c4054027905926dc
#
_entry.id   82b2459fd5664773c4054027905926dc
#
_cell.length_a   1.000
_cell.length_b   1.000
_cell.length_c   1.000
_cell.angle_alpha   90.00
_cell.angle_beta   90.00
_cell.angle_gamma   90.00
#
_symmetry.space_group_name_H-M   'P 1'
#
loop_
_entity.id
_entity.type
_entity.pdbx_description
1 polymer ?
#
loop_
_entity_poly.entity_id
_entity_poly.type
_entity_poly.pdbx_seq_one_letter_code
_entity_poly.pdbx_strand_id
1 'polypeptide(L)'
;ITVQAATRMDLTAADVAREAADTDLVVWGTAPLRGLAAWFRTHPAVRMLRACQRPVLVVRKAAAQPYQSLLVAVDFSQVSQRLVELGSALQPSARVELFHAIDTTNEGKLRYAEVSERAIRAYREECQRFAQDRMFTLADSYDARRNRLSSTIGRGDPARQVVVQQQHTAADLIVVGKHPASLLSDLVFE
;
A
#
# COMPACT_ATOMS: atom_id res chain seq x y z
N ILE A 1 10.63 4.45 -22.20
CA ILE A 1 9.37 4.86 -21.55
C ILE A 1 8.71 5.91 -22.42
N THR A 2 7.51 5.63 -22.93
CA THR A 2 6.71 6.62 -23.66
C THR A 2 5.80 7.32 -22.66
N VAL A 3 5.93 8.63 -22.54
CA VAL A 3 5.08 9.45 -21.66
C VAL A 3 4.06 10.19 -22.52
N GLN A 4 2.79 9.98 -22.25
CA GLN A 4 1.69 10.78 -22.81
C GLN A 4 1.21 11.74 -21.72
N ALA A 5 1.39 13.03 -21.94
CA ALA A 5 0.87 14.07 -21.06
C ALA A 5 -0.41 14.63 -21.68
N ALA A 6 -1.52 14.53 -20.96
CA ALA A 6 -2.78 15.18 -21.32
C ALA A 6 -3.09 16.28 -20.30
N THR A 7 -3.20 17.51 -20.76
CA THR A 7 -3.68 18.64 -19.96
C THR A 7 -5.09 18.98 -20.44
N ARG A 8 -6.09 18.55 -19.70
CA ARG A 8 -7.49 18.92 -19.94
C ARG A 8 -8.09 19.49 -18.67
N MET A 9 -8.84 20.56 -18.81
CA MET A 9 -9.68 21.07 -17.74
C MET A 9 -10.97 20.27 -17.68
N ASP A 10 -11.49 20.01 -16.48
CA ASP A 10 -12.79 19.37 -16.22
C ASP A 10 -12.92 17.86 -16.52
N LEU A 11 -11.82 17.10 -16.55
CA LEU A 11 -11.88 15.65 -16.63
C LEU A 11 -12.44 15.02 -15.35
N THR A 12 -13.43 14.16 -15.50
CA THR A 12 -13.89 13.31 -14.40
C THR A 12 -12.93 12.15 -14.15
N ALA A 13 -12.97 11.57 -12.96
CA ALA A 13 -12.16 10.38 -12.63
C ALA A 13 -12.46 9.20 -13.60
N ALA A 14 -13.70 9.11 -14.10
CA ALA A 14 -14.09 8.08 -15.06
C ALA A 14 -13.50 8.32 -16.46
N ASP A 15 -13.39 9.58 -16.88
CA ASP A 15 -12.78 9.92 -18.18
C ASP A 15 -11.29 9.60 -18.17
N VAL A 16 -10.59 9.96 -17.08
CA VAL A 16 -9.17 9.62 -16.91
C VAL A 16 -8.97 8.11 -16.85
N ALA A 17 -9.81 7.38 -16.13
CA ALA A 17 -9.73 5.92 -16.05
C ALA A 17 -9.93 5.26 -17.44
N ARG A 18 -10.78 5.81 -18.29
CA ARG A 18 -11.02 5.33 -19.65
C ARG A 18 -9.81 5.60 -20.55
N GLU A 19 -9.26 6.80 -20.51
CA GLU A 19 -8.05 7.15 -21.27
C GLU A 19 -6.83 6.36 -20.81
N ALA A 20 -6.79 5.97 -19.54
CA ALA A 20 -5.71 5.18 -18.95
C ALA A 20 -5.79 3.67 -19.26
N ALA A 21 -6.84 3.19 -19.94
CA ALA A 21 -7.05 1.76 -20.15
C ALA A 21 -5.88 1.05 -20.85
N ASP A 22 -5.19 1.75 -21.73
CA ASP A 22 -4.05 1.23 -22.52
C ASP A 22 -2.68 1.66 -21.98
N THR A 23 -2.62 2.16 -20.73
CA THR A 23 -1.38 2.57 -20.09
C THR A 23 -0.91 1.57 -19.04
N ASP A 24 0.40 1.52 -18.78
CA ASP A 24 0.98 0.66 -17.74
C ASP A 24 0.87 1.29 -16.35
N LEU A 25 0.90 2.63 -16.27
CA LEU A 25 0.89 3.39 -15.04
C LEU A 25 0.24 4.76 -15.27
N VAL A 26 -0.62 5.16 -14.36
CA VAL A 26 -1.18 6.51 -14.29
C VAL A 26 -0.45 7.31 -13.23
N VAL A 27 0.04 8.50 -13.57
CA VAL A 27 0.64 9.42 -12.59
C VAL A 27 -0.37 10.54 -12.31
N TRP A 28 -0.81 10.63 -11.06
CA TRP A 28 -1.79 11.60 -10.61
C TRP A 28 -1.17 12.59 -9.63
N GLY A 29 -0.99 13.83 -10.05
CA GLY A 29 -0.54 14.91 -9.18
C GLY A 29 -1.68 15.43 -8.31
N THR A 30 -1.47 15.55 -7.00
CA THR A 30 -2.43 16.15 -6.08
C THR A 30 -1.86 17.43 -5.48
N ALA A 31 -2.66 18.50 -5.47
CA ALA A 31 -2.34 19.66 -4.65
C ALA A 31 -2.51 19.31 -3.16
N PRO A 32 -1.68 19.86 -2.27
CA PRO A 32 -1.87 19.67 -0.85
C PRO A 32 -3.22 20.27 -0.45
N LEU A 33 -4.08 19.46 0.16
CA LEU A 33 -5.36 19.93 0.68
C LEU A 33 -5.11 20.85 1.87
N ARG A 34 -5.62 22.07 1.78
CA ARG A 34 -5.61 23.02 2.88
C ARG A 34 -7.02 23.18 3.43
N GLY A 35 -7.17 23.04 4.75
CA GLY A 35 -8.40 23.34 5.50
C GLY A 35 -9.28 22.13 5.85
N LEU A 36 -10.11 22.29 6.89
CA LEU A 36 -10.98 21.26 7.46
C LEU A 36 -12.05 20.75 6.47
N ALA A 37 -12.45 21.56 5.50
CA ALA A 37 -13.43 21.16 4.47
C ALA A 37 -12.95 20.01 3.57
N ALA A 38 -11.64 19.74 3.56
CA ALA A 38 -11.05 18.63 2.82
C ALA A 38 -11.38 17.25 3.43
N TRP A 39 -11.68 17.19 4.71
CA TRP A 39 -12.01 15.96 5.45
C TRP A 39 -13.39 15.38 5.10
N PHE A 40 -14.32 16.24 4.67
CA PHE A 40 -15.71 15.82 4.41
C PHE A 40 -16.01 15.50 2.94
N ARG A 41 -15.08 15.71 2.04
CA ARG A 41 -15.23 15.37 0.61
C ARG A 41 -14.33 14.22 0.24
N THR A 42 -14.89 13.21 -0.42
CA THR A 42 -14.09 12.12 -1.01
C THR A 42 -13.00 12.72 -1.89
N HIS A 43 -11.75 12.53 -1.48
CA HIS A 43 -10.61 13.11 -2.18
C HIS A 43 -10.63 12.71 -3.66
N PRO A 44 -10.37 13.63 -4.62
CA PRO A 44 -10.37 13.31 -6.05
C PRO A 44 -9.49 12.10 -6.40
N ALA A 45 -8.34 11.95 -5.72
CA ALA A 45 -7.48 10.79 -5.87
C ALA A 45 -8.16 9.46 -5.50
N VAL A 46 -9.03 9.44 -4.48
CA VAL A 46 -9.78 8.24 -4.09
C VAL A 46 -10.80 7.85 -5.17
N ARG A 47 -11.47 8.83 -5.75
CA ARG A 47 -12.39 8.60 -6.87
C ARG A 47 -11.65 8.04 -8.07
N MET A 48 -10.47 8.61 -8.37
CA MET A 48 -9.57 8.12 -9.41
C MET A 48 -9.11 6.69 -9.13
N LEU A 49 -8.62 6.42 -7.93
CA LEU A 49 -8.19 5.08 -7.51
C LEU A 49 -9.31 4.04 -7.59
N ARG A 50 -10.56 4.41 -7.29
CA ARG A 50 -11.72 3.51 -7.43
C ARG A 50 -12.09 3.23 -8.89
N ALA A 51 -11.99 4.22 -9.75
CA ALA A 51 -12.38 4.12 -11.16
C ALA A 51 -11.30 3.44 -12.03
N CYS A 52 -10.01 3.68 -11.73
CA CYS A 52 -8.91 3.21 -12.55
C CYS A 52 -8.58 1.73 -12.26
N GLN A 53 -8.44 0.92 -13.30
CA GLN A 53 -8.02 -0.48 -13.19
C GLN A 53 -6.50 -0.67 -13.32
N ARG A 54 -5.79 0.39 -13.68
CA ARG A 54 -4.33 0.39 -13.81
C ARG A 54 -3.67 0.85 -12.52
N PRO A 55 -2.39 0.54 -12.29
CA PRO A 55 -1.63 1.13 -11.21
C PRO A 55 -1.67 2.66 -11.26
N VAL A 56 -1.83 3.29 -10.11
CA VAL A 56 -1.87 4.76 -9.99
C VAL A 56 -0.82 5.22 -9.02
N LEU A 57 0.10 6.04 -9.49
CA LEU A 57 1.08 6.75 -8.65
C LEU A 57 0.51 8.11 -8.25
N VAL A 58 0.20 8.27 -6.98
CA VAL A 58 -0.27 9.55 -6.43
C VAL A 58 0.91 10.38 -5.98
N VAL A 59 1.18 11.48 -6.67
CA VAL A 59 2.31 12.37 -6.41
C VAL A 59 1.85 13.62 -5.66
N ARG A 60 2.44 13.89 -4.49
CA ARG A 60 2.11 15.05 -3.65
C ARG A 60 3.18 16.14 -3.66
N LYS A 61 4.40 15.80 -4.07
CA LYS A 61 5.54 16.71 -4.14
C LYS A 61 6.20 16.59 -5.50
N ALA A 62 6.80 17.67 -5.97
CA ALA A 62 7.65 17.60 -7.17
C ALA A 62 8.80 16.60 -6.93
N ALA A 63 9.16 15.85 -7.96
CA ALA A 63 10.29 14.94 -7.91
C ALA A 63 11.58 15.75 -7.80
N ALA A 64 12.31 15.59 -6.70
CA ALA A 64 13.62 16.21 -6.49
C ALA A 64 14.76 15.22 -6.78
N GLN A 65 14.53 13.94 -6.59
CA GLN A 65 15.50 12.86 -6.77
C GLN A 65 14.78 11.53 -7.03
N PRO A 66 15.46 10.52 -7.57
CA PRO A 66 14.93 9.17 -7.66
C PRO A 66 14.58 8.61 -6.27
N TYR A 67 13.56 7.76 -6.19
CA TYR A 67 13.22 7.08 -4.94
C TYR A 67 14.38 6.24 -4.43
N GLN A 68 14.67 6.32 -3.13
CA GLN A 68 15.76 5.61 -2.48
C GLN A 68 15.26 4.41 -1.65
N SER A 69 14.03 4.50 -1.14
CA SER A 69 13.45 3.52 -0.25
C SER A 69 11.95 3.34 -0.51
N LEU A 70 11.55 2.12 -0.78
CA LEU A 70 10.17 1.73 -1.04
C LEU A 70 9.64 0.87 0.08
N LEU A 71 8.45 1.19 0.58
CA LEU A 71 7.68 0.35 1.50
C LEU A 71 6.55 -0.32 0.71
N VAL A 72 6.59 -1.64 0.57
CA VAL A 72 5.56 -2.43 -0.11
C VAL A 72 4.71 -3.13 0.93
N ALA A 73 3.47 -2.65 1.12
CA ALA A 73 2.53 -3.27 2.04
C ALA A 73 1.86 -4.48 1.38
N VAL A 74 1.99 -5.64 2.01
CA VAL A 74 1.53 -6.93 1.49
C VAL A 74 0.51 -7.57 2.43
N ASP A 75 -0.50 -8.22 1.85
CA ASP A 75 -1.55 -8.96 2.55
C ASP A 75 -1.52 -10.46 2.22
N PHE A 76 -0.47 -10.91 1.53
CA PHE A 76 -0.26 -12.26 1.04
C PHE A 76 -1.31 -12.75 0.03
N SER A 77 -2.12 -11.87 -0.53
CA SER A 77 -2.98 -12.17 -1.67
C SER A 77 -2.16 -12.34 -2.96
N GLN A 78 -2.79 -12.79 -4.02
CA GLN A 78 -2.16 -12.90 -5.35
C GLN A 78 -1.66 -11.54 -5.88
N VAL A 79 -2.21 -10.44 -5.37
CA VAL A 79 -1.78 -9.09 -5.77
C VAL A 79 -0.44 -8.73 -5.14
N SER A 80 -0.11 -9.27 -3.97
CA SER A 80 1.14 -8.95 -3.24
C SER A 80 2.40 -9.15 -4.09
N GLN A 81 2.49 -10.24 -4.84
CA GLN A 81 3.63 -10.48 -5.73
C GLN A 81 3.75 -9.39 -6.81
N ARG A 82 2.62 -9.02 -7.42
CA ARG A 82 2.59 -7.96 -8.45
C ARG A 82 2.98 -6.59 -7.88
N LEU A 83 2.66 -6.31 -6.62
CA LEU A 83 3.06 -5.07 -5.95
C LEU A 83 4.59 -5.00 -5.79
N VAL A 84 5.20 -6.11 -5.40
CA VAL A 84 6.67 -6.20 -5.27
C VAL A 84 7.34 -6.01 -6.62
N GLU A 85 6.85 -6.67 -7.67
CA GLU A 85 7.34 -6.55 -9.05
C GLU A 85 7.21 -5.09 -9.54
N LEU A 86 6.04 -4.48 -9.37
CA LEU A 86 5.79 -3.09 -9.78
C LEU A 86 6.70 -2.11 -9.03
N GLY A 87 6.80 -2.22 -7.70
CA GLY A 87 7.64 -1.36 -6.89
C GLY A 87 9.10 -1.41 -7.34
N SER A 88 9.60 -2.62 -7.58
CA SER A 88 10.98 -2.83 -8.03
C SER A 88 11.23 -2.39 -9.47
N ALA A 89 10.21 -2.49 -10.33
CA ALA A 89 10.31 -2.01 -11.72
C ALA A 89 10.32 -0.47 -11.78
N LEU A 90 9.59 0.21 -10.87
CA LEU A 90 9.58 1.66 -10.79
C LEU A 90 10.96 2.26 -10.47
N GLN A 91 11.69 1.62 -9.55
CA GLN A 91 13.03 2.08 -9.15
C GLN A 91 13.93 0.90 -8.78
N PRO A 92 14.61 0.31 -9.77
CA PRO A 92 15.43 -0.89 -9.55
C PRO A 92 16.59 -0.72 -8.57
N SER A 93 17.06 0.50 -8.34
CA SER A 93 18.17 0.81 -7.42
C SER A 93 17.72 1.10 -6.00
N ALA A 94 16.41 1.28 -5.74
CA ALA A 94 15.90 1.56 -4.42
C ALA A 94 15.97 0.34 -3.50
N ARG A 95 16.06 0.60 -2.20
CA ARG A 95 15.81 -0.43 -1.18
C ARG A 95 14.33 -0.73 -1.12
N VAL A 96 13.97 -1.99 -1.01
CA VAL A 96 12.58 -2.44 -0.91
C VAL A 96 12.37 -3.08 0.46
N GLU A 97 11.42 -2.59 1.20
CA GLU A 97 10.95 -3.21 2.44
C GLU A 97 9.55 -3.78 2.21
N LEU A 98 9.39 -5.09 2.43
CA LEU A 98 8.10 -5.74 2.51
C LEU A 98 7.53 -5.56 3.91
N PHE A 99 6.33 -5.07 4.00
CA PHE A 99 5.66 -4.85 5.27
C PHE A 99 4.31 -5.55 5.31
N HIS A 100 4.07 -6.32 6.36
CA HIS A 100 2.77 -6.90 6.66
C HIS A 100 2.33 -6.50 8.06
N ALA A 101 1.08 -6.09 8.23
CA ALA A 101 0.49 -5.83 9.52
C ALA A 101 -0.53 -6.93 9.88
N ILE A 102 -0.28 -7.64 10.97
CA ILE A 102 -1.24 -8.59 11.53
C ILE A 102 -2.37 -7.79 12.17
N ASP A 103 -3.57 -7.85 11.59
CA ASP A 103 -4.76 -7.20 12.14
C ASP A 103 -5.13 -7.80 13.50
N THR A 104 -5.27 -6.93 14.50
CA THR A 104 -5.62 -7.32 15.87
C THR A 104 -7.11 -7.24 16.18
N THR A 105 -7.95 -6.90 15.22
CA THR A 105 -9.41 -6.77 15.38
C THR A 105 -10.03 -8.03 15.96
N ASN A 106 -9.61 -9.21 15.49
CA ASN A 106 -10.12 -10.49 15.99
C ASN A 106 -9.70 -10.78 17.42
N GLU A 107 -8.54 -10.31 17.87
CA GLU A 107 -8.14 -10.46 19.29
C GLU A 107 -9.08 -9.69 20.21
N GLY A 108 -9.52 -8.48 19.80
CA GLY A 108 -10.53 -7.73 20.53
C GLY A 108 -11.85 -8.48 20.64
N LYS A 109 -12.30 -9.12 19.55
CA LYS A 109 -13.50 -9.95 19.54
C LYS A 109 -13.36 -11.18 20.44
N LEU A 110 -12.20 -11.85 20.43
CA LEU A 110 -11.95 -13.02 21.30
C LEU A 110 -11.97 -12.62 22.78
N ARG A 111 -11.43 -11.45 23.14
CA ARG A 111 -11.52 -10.93 24.53
C ARG A 111 -12.93 -10.60 24.93
N TYR A 112 -13.68 -9.97 24.04
CA TYR A 112 -15.09 -9.67 24.28
C TYR A 112 -15.94 -10.95 24.46
N ALA A 113 -15.60 -12.02 23.77
CA ALA A 113 -16.21 -13.34 23.91
C ALA A 113 -15.67 -14.14 25.10
N GLU A 114 -14.93 -13.52 26.02
CA GLU A 114 -14.37 -14.15 27.23
C GLU A 114 -13.50 -15.38 26.99
N VAL A 115 -12.87 -15.47 25.83
CA VAL A 115 -11.92 -16.53 25.48
C VAL A 115 -10.69 -16.44 26.40
N SER A 116 -10.22 -17.59 26.88
CA SER A 116 -9.09 -17.62 27.82
C SER A 116 -7.81 -16.96 27.24
N GLU A 117 -7.06 -16.29 28.10
CA GLU A 117 -5.78 -15.65 27.71
C GLU A 117 -4.77 -16.63 27.10
N ARG A 118 -4.85 -17.92 27.50
CA ARG A 118 -4.02 -18.99 26.90
C ARG A 118 -4.39 -19.20 25.44
N ALA A 119 -5.67 -19.26 25.10
CA ALA A 119 -6.13 -19.42 23.72
C ALA A 119 -5.84 -18.19 22.87
N ILE A 120 -5.97 -16.99 23.45
CA ILE A 120 -5.61 -15.75 22.77
C ILE A 120 -4.11 -15.71 22.45
N ARG A 121 -3.25 -16.14 23.38
CA ARG A 121 -1.81 -16.24 23.12
C ARG A 121 -1.50 -17.24 22.00
N ALA A 122 -2.10 -18.43 22.05
CA ALA A 122 -1.92 -19.42 21.00
C ALA A 122 -2.35 -18.90 19.61
N TYR A 123 -3.49 -18.20 19.54
CA TYR A 123 -3.93 -17.52 18.33
C TYR A 123 -2.91 -16.49 17.81
N ARG A 124 -2.34 -15.67 18.69
CA ARG A 124 -1.30 -14.70 18.33
C ARG A 124 -0.06 -15.35 17.74
N GLU A 125 0.40 -16.41 18.39
CA GLU A 125 1.59 -17.17 17.96
C GLU A 125 1.34 -17.80 16.57
N GLU A 126 0.12 -18.29 16.34
CA GLU A 126 -0.28 -18.83 15.06
C GLU A 126 -0.29 -17.77 13.96
N CYS A 127 -0.93 -16.62 14.21
CA CYS A 127 -0.91 -15.49 13.27
C CYS A 127 0.50 -15.03 12.95
N GLN A 128 1.37 -14.99 13.97
CA GLN A 128 2.76 -14.59 13.80
C GLN A 128 3.54 -15.59 12.94
N ARG A 129 3.41 -16.89 13.21
CA ARG A 129 4.04 -17.95 12.41
C ARG A 129 3.56 -17.91 10.97
N PHE A 130 2.24 -17.84 10.78
CA PHE A 130 1.66 -17.72 9.43
C PHE A 130 2.23 -16.54 8.66
N ALA A 131 2.28 -15.36 9.28
CA ALA A 131 2.82 -14.16 8.64
C ALA A 131 4.31 -14.31 8.30
N GLN A 132 5.10 -14.93 9.18
CA GLN A 132 6.53 -15.21 8.94
C GLN A 132 6.74 -16.15 7.76
N ASP A 133 6.01 -17.26 7.72
CA ASP A 133 6.11 -18.25 6.63
C ASP A 133 5.72 -17.66 5.27
N ARG A 134 4.62 -16.87 5.25
CA ARG A 134 4.18 -16.20 4.03
C ARG A 134 5.13 -15.10 3.58
N MET A 135 5.68 -14.35 4.52
CA MET A 135 6.66 -13.32 4.23
C MET A 135 7.94 -13.93 3.67
N PHE A 136 8.41 -15.04 4.27
CA PHE A 136 9.57 -15.77 3.77
C PHE A 136 9.35 -16.25 2.34
N THR A 137 8.21 -16.92 2.06
CA THR A 137 7.85 -17.42 0.72
C THR A 137 7.80 -16.28 -0.30
N LEU A 138 7.22 -15.13 0.06
CA LEU A 138 7.13 -13.98 -0.82
C LEU A 138 8.51 -13.37 -1.11
N ALA A 139 9.35 -13.23 -0.08
CA ALA A 139 10.70 -12.70 -0.22
C ALA A 139 11.62 -13.61 -1.02
N ASP A 140 11.50 -14.94 -0.84
CA ASP A 140 12.31 -15.94 -1.57
C ASP A 140 11.92 -16.01 -3.04
N SER A 141 10.66 -15.84 -3.38
CA SER A 141 10.17 -15.78 -4.76
C SER A 141 10.69 -14.56 -5.53
N TYR A 142 11.11 -13.54 -4.80
CA TYR A 142 11.65 -12.31 -5.33
C TYR A 142 13.18 -12.34 -5.24
N ASP A 143 13.84 -12.45 -6.39
CA ASP A 143 15.26 -12.69 -6.58
C ASP A 143 16.17 -12.11 -5.47
N ALA A 144 16.60 -12.95 -4.54
CA ALA A 144 17.48 -12.63 -3.43
C ALA A 144 18.85 -12.04 -3.86
N ARG A 145 19.17 -12.06 -5.16
CA ARG A 145 20.42 -11.52 -5.72
C ARG A 145 20.51 -10.01 -5.62
N ARG A 146 19.44 -9.30 -5.33
CA ARG A 146 19.48 -7.84 -5.23
C ARG A 146 19.84 -7.28 -3.86
N ASN A 147 20.15 -8.09 -2.85
CA ASN A 147 20.66 -7.69 -1.50
C ASN A 147 20.03 -6.43 -0.85
N ARG A 148 18.87 -5.98 -1.32
CA ARG A 148 18.22 -4.73 -0.90
C ARG A 148 16.79 -4.94 -0.45
N LEU A 149 16.38 -6.19 -0.31
CA LEU A 149 15.06 -6.56 0.19
C LEU A 149 15.16 -6.83 1.69
N SER A 150 14.34 -6.16 2.46
CA SER A 150 14.09 -6.44 3.88
C SER A 150 12.62 -6.74 4.10
N SER A 151 12.28 -7.36 5.21
CA SER A 151 10.89 -7.64 5.56
C SER A 151 10.62 -7.37 7.03
N THR A 152 9.46 -6.79 7.31
CA THR A 152 9.02 -6.44 8.66
C THR A 152 7.56 -6.84 8.85
N ILE A 153 7.23 -7.35 10.03
CA ILE A 153 5.86 -7.70 10.41
C ILE A 153 5.46 -6.83 11.60
N GLY A 154 4.43 -6.01 11.39
CA GLY A 154 3.80 -5.19 12.43
C GLY A 154 2.54 -5.86 13.01
N ARG A 155 1.95 -5.26 14.04
CA ARG A 155 0.68 -5.68 14.64
C ARG A 155 -0.18 -4.49 14.93
N GLY A 156 -1.46 -4.59 14.63
CA GLY A 156 -2.45 -3.53 14.84
C GLY A 156 -3.27 -3.28 13.60
N ASP A 157 -3.93 -2.15 13.54
CA ASP A 157 -4.65 -1.71 12.35
C ASP A 157 -3.69 -1.57 11.16
N PRO A 158 -3.94 -2.28 10.04
CA PRO A 158 -2.99 -2.32 8.91
C PRO A 158 -2.69 -0.96 8.31
N ALA A 159 -3.70 -0.10 8.18
CA ALA A 159 -3.53 1.22 7.58
C ALA A 159 -2.62 2.10 8.42
N ARG A 160 -2.88 2.13 9.72
CA ARG A 160 -2.08 2.88 10.68
C ARG A 160 -0.65 2.34 10.76
N GLN A 161 -0.48 1.01 10.76
CA GLN A 161 0.83 0.39 10.87
C GLN A 161 1.71 0.66 9.63
N VAL A 162 1.14 0.73 8.43
CA VAL A 162 1.86 1.14 7.22
C VAL A 162 2.38 2.57 7.35
N VAL A 163 1.58 3.50 7.87
CA VAL A 163 2.02 4.90 8.07
C VAL A 163 3.11 4.98 9.13
N VAL A 164 2.96 4.25 10.25
CA VAL A 164 3.99 4.19 11.32
C VAL A 164 5.31 3.63 10.77
N GLN A 165 5.25 2.54 9.99
CA GLN A 165 6.43 1.94 9.38
C GLN A 165 7.10 2.88 8.38
N GLN A 166 6.31 3.57 7.55
CA GLN A 166 6.83 4.55 6.61
C GLN A 166 7.58 5.69 7.33
N GLN A 167 7.02 6.18 8.45
CA GLN A 167 7.67 7.22 9.25
C GLN A 167 8.98 6.70 9.89
N HIS A 168 8.97 5.45 10.36
CA HIS A 168 10.13 4.83 10.99
C HIS A 168 11.29 4.63 10.00
N THR A 169 10.99 4.19 8.79
CA THR A 169 12.00 3.91 7.76
C THR A 169 12.28 5.09 6.83
N ALA A 170 11.50 6.16 6.95
CA ALA A 170 11.51 7.31 6.05
C ALA A 170 11.41 6.90 4.57
N ALA A 171 10.59 5.88 4.27
CA ALA A 171 10.38 5.43 2.90
C ALA A 171 9.80 6.55 2.03
N ASP A 172 10.36 6.72 0.84
CA ASP A 172 9.99 7.78 -0.10
C ASP A 172 8.70 7.46 -0.85
N LEU A 173 8.43 6.16 -1.04
CA LEU A 173 7.27 5.65 -1.76
C LEU A 173 6.63 4.50 -1.00
N ILE A 174 5.30 4.55 -0.84
CA ILE A 174 4.49 3.45 -0.35
C ILE A 174 3.78 2.79 -1.53
N VAL A 175 3.90 1.48 -1.65
CA VAL A 175 3.19 0.67 -2.64
C VAL A 175 2.14 -0.17 -1.91
N VAL A 176 0.87 0.00 -2.28
CA VAL A 176 -0.25 -0.70 -1.65
C VAL A 176 -1.15 -1.33 -2.69
N GLY A 177 -1.72 -2.48 -2.37
CA GLY A 177 -2.71 -3.14 -3.20
C GLY A 177 -4.09 -2.50 -3.04
N LYS A 178 -4.83 -2.46 -4.15
CA LYS A 178 -6.24 -2.09 -4.14
C LYS A 178 -7.07 -3.35 -3.96
N HIS A 179 -7.73 -3.49 -2.83
CA HIS A 179 -8.79 -4.46 -2.66
C HIS A 179 -10.15 -3.86 -3.04
N PRO A 180 -11.08 -4.65 -3.60
CA PRO A 180 -12.38 -4.12 -4.00
C PRO A 180 -13.21 -3.58 -2.83
N ALA A 181 -12.91 -3.93 -1.59
CA ALA A 181 -13.83 -3.71 -0.48
C ALA A 181 -13.31 -2.99 0.77
N SER A 182 -12.00 -2.81 1.05
CA SER A 182 -11.68 -2.29 2.39
C SER A 182 -10.42 -1.45 2.58
N LEU A 183 -9.29 -1.76 1.97
CA LEU A 183 -8.03 -1.15 2.41
C LEU A 183 -7.82 0.32 2.05
N LEU A 184 -8.48 0.83 1.02
CA LEU A 184 -8.32 2.24 0.63
C LEU A 184 -9.27 3.19 1.36
N SER A 185 -10.39 2.71 1.89
CA SER A 185 -11.28 3.56 2.69
C SER A 185 -10.64 3.92 4.02
N ASP A 186 -9.92 2.99 4.64
CA ASP A 186 -9.39 3.16 5.98
C ASP A 186 -8.05 3.91 5.99
N LEU A 187 -7.25 3.79 4.91
CA LEU A 187 -5.98 4.52 4.76
C LEU A 187 -6.12 6.03 4.47
N VAL A 188 -7.28 6.46 4.02
CA VAL A 188 -7.47 7.83 3.51
C VAL A 188 -8.46 8.63 4.36
N PHE A 189 -9.21 7.99 5.27
CA PHE A 189 -10.36 8.61 5.96
C PHE A 189 -10.25 8.64 7.50
N GLU A 190 -9.13 8.22 8.11
CA GLU A 190 -8.85 8.51 9.52
C GLU A 190 -7.87 9.65 9.72
#